data_c7f5ec0a39e571529479b6266a044062
#
_entry.id   c7f5ec0a39e571529479b6266a044062
#
_cell.length_a   1.000
_cell.length_b   1.000
_cell.length_c   1.000
_cell.angle_alpha   90.00
_cell.angle_beta   90.00
_cell.angle_gamma   90.00
#
_symmetry.space_group_name_H-M   'P 1'
#
loop_
_entity.id
_entity.type
_entity.pdbx_description
1 polymer ?
#
loop_
_entity_poly.entity_id
_entity_poly.type
_entity_poly.pdbx_seq_one_letter_code
_entity_poly.pdbx_strand_id
1 'polypeptide(L)'
;MLQMAEGDFVVIVRGEPHVLWSGRRTKPVRLADLDRWPAHVGLIHHGGGRKPFSTMICGRFSLSRPSPSNVLDLLPPVLHLRPAADRDWLETILQRMVAEAALQRPGQLAVLSRMTEVLFVEVLRSWIKSLSPGEGGWLGAIADRYIGKALQLIHEQPEHPWTLGALGRHVGLGRSAFAARFARLVGQPVYRYLVARRMDEAALMLESGDDAIARIATRVGYETTTAFSKAFKQHYSFSPGRYRARAGTGSLSSPHLYVSASSGKPDIAAA
;
A
#
# COMPACT_ATOMS: atom_id res chain seq x y z
N MET A 1 15.89 6.43 -15.00
CA MET A 1 16.60 7.19 -13.95
C MET A 1 15.68 8.31 -13.50
N LEU A 2 15.41 8.41 -12.19
CA LEU A 2 14.58 9.45 -11.60
C LEU A 2 15.49 10.47 -10.93
N GLN A 3 15.28 11.76 -11.20
CA GLN A 3 16.00 12.83 -10.52
C GLN A 3 15.16 13.30 -9.33
N MET A 4 15.78 13.36 -8.17
CA MET A 4 15.15 13.79 -6.91
C MET A 4 15.74 15.11 -6.43
N ALA A 5 14.90 15.96 -5.85
CA ALA A 5 15.25 17.21 -5.19
C ALA A 5 14.89 17.16 -3.70
N GLU A 6 15.29 18.18 -2.96
CA GLU A 6 14.89 18.35 -1.57
C GLU A 6 13.36 18.44 -1.44
N GLY A 7 12.81 17.72 -0.49
CA GLY A 7 11.36 17.61 -0.28
C GLY A 7 10.65 16.61 -1.18
N ASP A 8 11.33 15.98 -2.14
CA ASP A 8 10.74 14.91 -2.94
C ASP A 8 10.47 13.68 -2.08
N PHE A 9 9.35 13.01 -2.37
CA PHE A 9 8.99 11.74 -1.78
C PHE A 9 8.85 10.67 -2.86
N VAL A 10 9.51 9.52 -2.66
CA VAL A 10 9.50 8.42 -3.61
C VAL A 10 9.10 7.13 -2.91
N VAL A 11 8.16 6.40 -3.50
CA VAL A 11 7.80 5.04 -3.08
C VAL A 11 8.17 4.06 -4.18
N ILE A 12 8.98 3.08 -3.85
CA ILE A 12 9.28 1.93 -4.72
C ILE A 12 8.31 0.82 -4.33
N VAL A 13 7.25 0.71 -5.12
CA VAL A 13 6.04 -0.03 -4.74
C VAL A 13 6.28 -1.51 -4.52
N ARG A 14 7.14 -2.12 -5.36
CA ARG A 14 7.40 -3.58 -5.31
C ARG A 14 8.70 -3.94 -4.62
N GLY A 15 9.37 -2.97 -3.99
CA GLY A 15 10.66 -3.21 -3.34
C GLY A 15 11.77 -3.63 -4.31
N GLU A 16 11.68 -3.21 -5.57
CA GLU A 16 12.68 -3.54 -6.59
C GLU A 16 14.06 -3.02 -6.19
N PRO A 17 15.15 -3.76 -6.52
CA PRO A 17 16.50 -3.28 -6.29
C PRO A 17 16.72 -1.92 -6.95
N HIS A 18 17.28 -0.97 -6.22
CA HIS A 18 17.49 0.38 -6.69
C HIS A 18 18.78 0.97 -6.14
N VAL A 19 19.28 2.00 -6.80
CA VAL A 19 20.47 2.74 -6.40
C VAL A 19 20.10 4.20 -6.26
N LEU A 20 20.44 4.80 -5.12
CA LEU A 20 20.39 6.24 -4.90
C LEU A 20 21.77 6.83 -5.23
N TRP A 21 21.78 7.85 -6.07
CA TRP A 21 23.02 8.39 -6.60
C TRP A 21 23.02 9.92 -6.62
N SER A 22 24.10 10.52 -6.18
CA SER A 22 24.25 11.98 -6.04
C SER A 22 24.86 12.67 -7.27
N GLY A 23 25.01 11.98 -8.39
CA GLY A 23 25.60 12.55 -9.61
C GLY A 23 27.12 12.45 -9.69
N ARG A 24 27.82 11.97 -8.67
CA ARG A 24 29.28 11.74 -8.68
C ARG A 24 29.59 10.27 -8.98
N ARG A 25 30.74 10.02 -9.62
CA ARG A 25 31.22 8.64 -9.88
C ARG A 25 31.77 8.02 -8.59
N THR A 26 30.89 7.49 -7.78
CA THR A 26 31.23 6.76 -6.57
C THR A 26 30.79 5.31 -6.69
N LYS A 27 31.48 4.40 -6.00
CA LYS A 27 31.01 3.00 -5.91
C LYS A 27 29.80 2.96 -5.00
N PRO A 28 28.72 2.27 -5.42
CA PRO A 28 27.58 2.08 -4.54
C PRO A 28 27.97 1.27 -3.31
N VAL A 29 27.44 1.68 -2.16
CA VAL A 29 27.54 0.95 -0.89
C VAL A 29 26.22 0.23 -0.67
N ARG A 30 26.29 -1.06 -0.37
CA ARG A 30 25.08 -1.83 -0.08
C ARG A 30 24.49 -1.34 1.24
N LEU A 31 23.18 -1.19 1.28
CA LEU A 31 22.50 -0.76 2.50
C LEU A 31 22.78 -1.71 3.69
N ALA A 32 22.92 -3.01 3.41
CA ALA A 32 23.26 -4.02 4.40
C ALA A 32 24.68 -3.89 4.97
N ASP A 33 25.58 -3.17 4.28
CA ASP A 33 26.97 -2.98 4.69
C ASP A 33 27.13 -1.69 5.53
N LEU A 34 26.05 -0.92 5.70
CA LEU A 34 26.06 0.25 6.57
C LEU A 34 26.02 -0.20 8.04
N ASP A 35 26.88 0.40 8.86
CA ASP A 35 26.90 0.15 10.29
C ASP A 35 25.51 0.29 10.91
N ARG A 36 25.12 -0.71 11.71
CA ARG A 36 23.84 -0.80 12.42
C ARG A 36 22.61 -1.07 11.55
N TRP A 37 22.74 -1.46 10.29
CA TRP A 37 21.65 -1.97 9.49
C TRP A 37 21.49 -3.49 9.71
N PRO A 38 20.29 -4.04 9.89
CA PRO A 38 18.90 -3.51 9.95
C PRO A 38 18.34 -3.35 11.37
N ALA A 39 19.18 -3.39 12.42
CA ALA A 39 18.73 -3.65 13.80
C ALA A 39 18.11 -2.45 14.51
N HIS A 40 18.24 -1.22 13.99
CA HIS A 40 17.80 -0.04 14.71
C HIS A 40 17.00 0.93 13.85
N VAL A 41 15.89 1.40 14.41
CA VAL A 41 15.25 2.64 14.00
C VAL A 41 16.11 3.77 14.60
N GLY A 42 16.70 4.59 13.76
CA GLY A 42 17.54 5.68 14.24
C GLY A 42 18.26 6.40 13.11
N LEU A 43 19.07 7.36 13.49
CA LEU A 43 19.89 8.13 12.56
C LEU A 43 21.17 7.37 12.24
N ILE A 44 21.39 7.05 10.97
CA ILE A 44 22.62 6.44 10.48
C ILE A 44 23.45 7.53 9.79
N HIS A 45 24.66 7.74 10.26
CA HIS A 45 25.62 8.63 9.61
C HIS A 45 26.57 7.83 8.72
N HIS A 46 26.61 8.20 7.45
CA HIS A 46 27.56 7.61 6.50
C HIS A 46 28.37 8.71 5.80
N GLY A 47 29.69 8.49 5.68
CA GLY A 47 30.63 9.44 5.09
C GLY A 47 31.48 10.20 6.11
N GLY A 48 32.54 10.89 5.63
CA GLY A 48 33.62 11.46 6.49
C GLY A 48 33.48 12.95 6.82
N GLY A 49 32.31 13.59 6.60
CA GLY A 49 32.13 15.02 6.86
C GLY A 49 31.53 15.32 8.24
N ARG A 50 31.78 16.57 8.72
CA ARG A 50 31.19 17.03 9.99
C ARG A 50 29.73 17.43 9.92
N LYS A 51 29.18 17.71 8.72
CA LYS A 51 27.79 18.10 8.50
C LYS A 51 27.19 17.16 7.46
N PRO A 52 25.93 16.75 7.62
CA PRO A 52 25.25 15.96 6.61
C PRO A 52 25.13 16.77 5.31
N PHE A 53 25.40 16.13 4.18
CA PHE A 53 25.17 16.69 2.86
C PHE A 53 23.70 16.57 2.47
N SER A 54 23.09 15.46 2.82
CA SER A 54 21.65 15.21 2.65
C SER A 54 21.16 14.31 3.77
N THR A 55 19.90 14.48 4.14
CA THR A 55 19.19 13.61 5.06
C THR A 55 18.07 12.92 4.32
N MET A 56 17.99 11.61 4.44
CA MET A 56 16.91 10.81 3.87
C MET A 56 16.21 10.04 4.96
N ILE A 57 14.89 9.96 4.84
CA ILE A 57 14.07 9.06 5.65
C ILE A 57 13.69 7.89 4.77
N CYS A 58 14.12 6.70 5.15
CA CYS A 58 13.77 5.46 4.45
C CYS A 58 12.83 4.63 5.31
N GLY A 59 11.68 4.27 4.78
CA GLY A 59 10.72 3.39 5.41
C GLY A 59 10.42 2.18 4.51
N ARG A 60 10.17 1.03 5.11
CA ARG A 60 9.71 -0.17 4.40
C ARG A 60 8.34 -0.56 4.90
N PHE A 61 7.42 -0.75 3.97
CA PHE A 61 6.11 -1.31 4.23
C PHE A 61 6.12 -2.79 3.87
N SER A 62 5.56 -3.62 4.74
CA SER A 62 5.27 -5.01 4.44
C SER A 62 3.77 -5.19 4.50
N LEU A 63 3.15 -5.54 3.39
CA LEU A 63 1.74 -5.91 3.36
C LEU A 63 1.64 -7.41 3.65
N SER A 64 1.02 -7.74 4.77
CA SER A 64 0.98 -9.11 5.30
C SER A 64 0.14 -10.08 4.48
N ARG A 65 -0.45 -9.65 3.37
CA ARG A 65 -1.39 -10.47 2.59
C ARG A 65 -1.11 -10.44 1.09
N PRO A 66 -0.70 -11.55 0.51
CA PRO A 66 -0.85 -11.74 -0.92
C PRO A 66 -2.34 -11.97 -1.21
N SER A 67 -3.08 -10.92 -1.53
CA SER A 67 -4.37 -11.05 -2.19
C SER A 67 -4.13 -11.14 -3.69
N PRO A 68 -4.85 -12.00 -4.42
CA PRO A 68 -4.83 -11.98 -5.90
C PRO A 68 -5.27 -10.63 -6.48
N SER A 69 -5.88 -9.78 -5.65
CA SER A 69 -6.27 -8.40 -5.95
C SER A 69 -5.34 -7.39 -5.28
N ASN A 70 -4.02 -7.68 -5.23
CA ASN A 70 -3.07 -6.83 -4.55
C ASN A 70 -3.08 -5.41 -5.17
N VAL A 71 -3.52 -4.45 -4.38
CA VAL A 71 -3.56 -3.03 -4.76
C VAL A 71 -2.20 -2.51 -5.25
N LEU A 72 -1.11 -3.09 -4.74
CA LEU A 72 0.24 -2.72 -5.16
C LEU A 72 0.56 -3.11 -6.60
N ASP A 73 -0.08 -4.17 -7.13
CA ASP A 73 0.14 -4.58 -8.53
C ASP A 73 -0.48 -3.59 -9.52
N LEU A 74 -1.38 -2.75 -9.03
CA LEU A 74 -2.08 -1.74 -9.79
C LEU A 74 -1.39 -0.36 -9.71
N LEU A 75 -0.42 -0.21 -8.81
CA LEU A 75 0.41 0.99 -8.70
C LEU A 75 1.55 0.95 -9.73
N PRO A 76 1.99 2.10 -10.24
CA PRO A 76 3.22 2.16 -11.02
C PRO A 76 4.41 1.70 -10.15
N PRO A 77 5.48 1.18 -10.76
CA PRO A 77 6.64 0.71 -10.02
C PRO A 77 7.22 1.74 -9.05
N VAL A 78 7.12 3.00 -9.43
CA VAL A 78 7.62 4.13 -8.65
C VAL A 78 6.55 5.21 -8.57
N LEU A 79 6.21 5.63 -7.35
CA LEU A 79 5.42 6.83 -7.08
C LEU A 79 6.40 7.95 -6.73
N HIS A 80 6.34 9.06 -7.45
CA HIS A 80 7.14 10.24 -7.20
C HIS A 80 6.25 11.44 -6.93
N LEU A 81 6.34 11.98 -5.74
CA LEU A 81 5.66 13.20 -5.33
C LEU A 81 6.69 14.31 -5.15
N ARG A 82 6.46 15.43 -5.82
CA ARG A 82 7.25 16.65 -5.66
C ARG A 82 6.62 17.57 -4.62
N PRO A 83 7.39 18.42 -3.96
CA PRO A 83 6.83 19.48 -3.12
C PRO A 83 5.79 20.29 -3.88
N ALA A 84 4.67 20.59 -3.24
CA ALA A 84 3.63 21.45 -3.77
C ALA A 84 2.96 22.17 -2.59
N ALA A 85 2.40 23.34 -2.84
CA ALA A 85 1.83 24.21 -1.80
C ALA A 85 0.71 23.58 -0.97
N ASP A 86 0.07 22.52 -1.47
CA ASP A 86 -0.96 21.76 -0.74
C ASP A 86 -0.39 20.59 0.08
N ARG A 87 0.93 20.48 0.22
CA ARG A 87 1.63 19.34 0.85
C ARG A 87 2.47 19.73 2.07
N ASP A 88 2.19 20.84 2.71
CA ASP A 88 2.87 21.28 3.94
C ASP A 88 2.78 20.21 5.06
N TRP A 89 1.73 19.40 5.03
CA TRP A 89 1.57 18.25 5.90
C TRP A 89 2.71 17.21 5.77
N LEU A 90 3.22 17.00 4.53
CA LEU A 90 4.29 16.03 4.27
C LEU A 90 5.58 16.48 4.97
N GLU A 91 5.96 17.73 4.80
CA GLU A 91 7.13 18.30 5.48
C GLU A 91 6.99 18.21 7.00
N THR A 92 5.82 18.57 7.53
CA THR A 92 5.52 18.50 8.97
C THR A 92 5.66 17.07 9.51
N ILE A 93 5.12 16.07 8.82
CA ILE A 93 5.24 14.66 9.23
C ILE A 93 6.70 14.22 9.18
N LEU A 94 7.42 14.52 8.10
CA LEU A 94 8.82 14.12 7.94
C LEU A 94 9.70 14.75 9.01
N GLN A 95 9.56 16.05 9.30
CA GLN A 95 10.29 16.72 10.37
C GLN A 95 10.00 16.07 11.74
N ARG A 96 8.73 15.74 12.02
CA ARG A 96 8.35 15.05 13.25
C ARG A 96 8.95 13.65 13.35
N MET A 97 9.00 12.91 12.25
CA MET A 97 9.63 11.59 12.19
C MET A 97 11.14 11.66 12.45
N VAL A 98 11.84 12.65 11.86
CA VAL A 98 13.27 12.89 12.15
C VAL A 98 13.48 13.20 13.63
N ALA A 99 12.69 14.11 14.21
CA ALA A 99 12.78 14.46 15.62
C ALA A 99 12.53 13.26 16.54
N GLU A 100 11.50 12.44 16.24
CA GLU A 100 11.22 11.23 17.01
C GLU A 100 12.35 10.20 16.89
N ALA A 101 12.90 10.00 15.69
CA ALA A 101 14.02 9.09 15.46
C ALA A 101 15.29 9.48 16.22
N ALA A 102 15.50 10.78 16.44
CA ALA A 102 16.67 11.29 17.17
C ALA A 102 16.58 11.12 18.70
N LEU A 103 15.38 11.03 19.26
CA LEU A 103 15.17 11.13 20.72
C LEU A 103 15.30 9.80 21.48
N GLN A 104 15.31 8.66 20.80
CA GLN A 104 15.45 7.32 21.41
C GLN A 104 14.56 7.09 22.65
N ARG A 105 13.30 7.51 22.59
CA ARG A 105 12.33 7.41 23.68
C ARG A 105 11.66 6.04 23.74
N PRO A 106 11.20 5.59 24.92
CA PRO A 106 10.32 4.43 24.99
C PRO A 106 9.08 4.59 24.10
N GLY A 107 8.74 3.56 23.32
CA GLY A 107 7.63 3.61 22.37
C GLY A 107 7.95 4.27 21.01
N GLN A 108 9.18 4.77 20.78
CA GLN A 108 9.60 5.39 19.53
C GLN A 108 9.24 4.56 18.29
N LEU A 109 9.50 3.26 18.32
CA LEU A 109 9.18 2.38 17.19
C LEU A 109 7.69 2.35 16.90
N ALA A 110 6.84 2.30 17.93
CA ALA A 110 5.40 2.31 17.76
C ALA A 110 4.92 3.64 17.14
N VAL A 111 5.44 4.77 17.61
CA VAL A 111 5.12 6.10 17.08
C VAL A 111 5.53 6.20 15.61
N LEU A 112 6.78 5.87 15.29
CA LEU A 112 7.30 5.95 13.92
C LEU A 112 6.57 5.01 12.97
N SER A 113 6.20 3.80 13.41
CA SER A 113 5.40 2.88 12.60
C SER A 113 4.03 3.46 12.25
N ARG A 114 3.34 4.07 13.21
CA ARG A 114 2.03 4.70 12.96
C ARG A 114 2.13 5.93 12.07
N MET A 115 3.15 6.76 12.27
CA MET A 115 3.42 7.89 11.39
C MET A 115 3.71 7.46 9.96
N THR A 116 4.43 6.34 9.78
CA THR A 116 4.73 5.77 8.47
C THR A 116 3.47 5.27 7.78
N GLU A 117 2.54 4.62 8.51
CA GLU A 117 1.23 4.20 7.98
C GLU A 117 0.41 5.40 7.49
N VAL A 118 0.33 6.46 8.30
CA VAL A 118 -0.37 7.71 7.94
C VAL A 118 0.28 8.34 6.71
N LEU A 119 1.60 8.45 6.70
CA LEU A 119 2.36 8.98 5.57
C LEU A 119 2.06 8.24 4.28
N PHE A 120 2.03 6.92 4.31
CA PHE A 120 1.72 6.09 3.14
C PHE A 120 0.31 6.38 2.59
N VAL A 121 -0.69 6.47 3.46
CA VAL A 121 -2.07 6.79 3.06
C VAL A 121 -2.14 8.18 2.41
N GLU A 122 -1.50 9.18 3.00
CA GLU A 122 -1.52 10.54 2.48
C GLU A 122 -0.75 10.67 1.14
N VAL A 123 0.33 9.93 0.99
CA VAL A 123 1.06 9.83 -0.29
C VAL A 123 0.15 9.24 -1.38
N LEU A 124 -0.56 8.16 -1.09
CA LEU A 124 -1.50 7.58 -2.03
C LEU A 124 -2.63 8.56 -2.40
N ARG A 125 -3.20 9.24 -1.41
CA ARG A 125 -4.24 10.27 -1.63
C ARG A 125 -3.73 11.40 -2.51
N SER A 126 -2.54 11.92 -2.23
CA SER A 126 -1.92 12.99 -3.01
C SER A 126 -1.63 12.56 -4.44
N TRP A 127 -1.13 11.32 -4.61
CA TRP A 127 -0.89 10.77 -5.93
C TRP A 127 -2.19 10.57 -6.72
N ILE A 128 -3.23 10.01 -6.09
CA ILE A 128 -4.56 9.86 -6.73
C ILE A 128 -5.11 11.22 -7.20
N LYS A 129 -4.97 12.27 -6.40
CA LYS A 129 -5.38 13.64 -6.78
C LYS A 129 -4.61 14.18 -7.97
N SER A 130 -3.36 13.77 -8.18
CA SER A 130 -2.51 14.22 -9.28
C SER A 130 -2.80 13.52 -10.61
N LEU A 131 -3.63 12.46 -10.62
CA LEU A 131 -3.99 11.73 -11.82
C LEU A 131 -4.99 12.52 -12.68
N SER A 132 -4.72 12.58 -13.97
CA SER A 132 -5.69 13.11 -14.94
C SER A 132 -6.89 12.16 -15.11
N PRO A 133 -8.08 12.66 -15.47
CA PRO A 133 -9.25 11.83 -15.71
C PRO A 133 -8.96 10.73 -16.74
N GLY A 134 -9.04 9.47 -16.30
CA GLY A 134 -8.77 8.28 -17.14
C GLY A 134 -7.34 7.73 -17.05
N GLU A 135 -6.44 8.42 -16.37
CA GLU A 135 -5.11 7.90 -16.01
C GLU A 135 -5.13 7.11 -14.71
N GLY A 136 -4.11 6.31 -14.48
CA GLY A 136 -3.89 5.62 -13.20
C GLY A 136 -4.65 4.31 -13.00
N GLY A 137 -5.26 3.75 -14.03
CA GLY A 137 -5.91 2.45 -13.94
C GLY A 137 -6.92 2.38 -12.79
N TRP A 138 -6.81 1.36 -11.93
CA TRP A 138 -7.71 1.15 -10.78
C TRP A 138 -7.72 2.34 -9.79
N LEU A 139 -6.60 2.97 -9.55
CA LEU A 139 -6.55 4.14 -8.65
C LEU A 139 -7.19 5.39 -9.28
N GLY A 140 -7.09 5.53 -10.60
CA GLY A 140 -7.91 6.49 -11.34
C GLY A 140 -9.40 6.19 -11.25
N ALA A 141 -9.77 4.91 -11.11
CA ALA A 141 -11.16 4.53 -10.87
C ALA A 141 -11.70 5.05 -9.53
N ILE A 142 -10.87 5.12 -8.49
CA ILE A 142 -11.26 5.69 -7.18
C ILE A 142 -11.55 7.19 -7.31
N ALA A 143 -10.78 7.91 -8.11
CA ALA A 143 -10.99 9.34 -8.37
C ALA A 143 -12.18 9.62 -9.31
N ASP A 144 -12.64 8.62 -10.04
CA ASP A 144 -13.80 8.75 -10.92
C ASP A 144 -15.09 8.86 -10.11
N ARG A 145 -15.86 9.94 -10.34
CA ARG A 145 -17.08 10.25 -9.57
C ARG A 145 -18.12 9.13 -9.54
N TYR A 146 -18.22 8.33 -10.59
CA TYR A 146 -19.18 7.24 -10.71
C TYR A 146 -18.60 5.91 -10.19
N ILE A 147 -17.41 5.59 -10.66
CA ILE A 147 -16.78 4.30 -10.34
C ILE A 147 -16.24 4.31 -8.91
N GLY A 148 -15.67 5.43 -8.43
CA GLY A 148 -15.27 5.58 -7.03
C GLY A 148 -16.43 5.36 -6.07
N LYS A 149 -17.62 5.94 -6.37
CA LYS A 149 -18.82 5.69 -5.56
C LYS A 149 -19.30 4.23 -5.63
N ALA A 150 -19.21 3.58 -6.80
CA ALA A 150 -19.56 2.16 -6.91
C ALA A 150 -18.57 1.27 -6.13
N LEU A 151 -17.28 1.57 -6.20
CA LEU A 151 -16.24 0.87 -5.41
C LEU A 151 -16.50 1.04 -3.92
N GLN A 152 -16.82 2.26 -3.47
CA GLN A 152 -17.20 2.52 -2.07
C GLN A 152 -18.36 1.63 -1.63
N LEU A 153 -19.47 1.58 -2.38
CA LEU A 153 -20.62 0.73 -2.07
C LEU A 153 -20.24 -0.76 -1.97
N ILE A 154 -19.42 -1.26 -2.91
CA ILE A 154 -18.97 -2.65 -2.90
C ILE A 154 -18.09 -2.92 -1.67
N HIS A 155 -17.26 -1.96 -1.26
CA HIS A 155 -16.37 -2.12 -0.10
C HIS A 155 -17.10 -2.02 1.23
N GLU A 156 -18.09 -1.14 1.34
CA GLU A 156 -18.89 -0.95 2.57
C GLU A 156 -19.89 -2.10 2.79
N GLN A 157 -20.43 -2.67 1.70
CA GLN A 157 -21.47 -3.69 1.74
C GLN A 157 -21.16 -4.83 0.77
N PRO A 158 -20.09 -5.60 0.96
CA PRO A 158 -19.72 -6.68 0.04
C PRO A 158 -20.74 -7.82 0.03
N GLU A 159 -21.47 -8.04 1.13
CA GLU A 159 -22.52 -9.07 1.25
C GLU A 159 -23.77 -8.73 0.45
N HIS A 160 -24.02 -7.45 0.18
CA HIS A 160 -25.20 -7.03 -0.56
C HIS A 160 -25.25 -7.66 -1.97
N PRO A 161 -26.42 -8.12 -2.47
CA PRO A 161 -26.54 -8.75 -3.77
C PRO A 161 -26.46 -7.74 -4.92
N TRP A 162 -25.31 -7.07 -5.04
CA TRP A 162 -25.07 -6.08 -6.07
C TRP A 162 -25.19 -6.66 -7.47
N THR A 163 -26.01 -6.03 -8.29
CA THR A 163 -26.09 -6.29 -9.73
C THR A 163 -25.55 -5.08 -10.50
N LEU A 164 -25.14 -5.31 -11.76
CA LEU A 164 -24.73 -4.21 -12.67
C LEU A 164 -25.80 -3.12 -12.78
N GLY A 165 -27.06 -3.51 -12.84
CA GLY A 165 -28.17 -2.56 -12.92
C GLY A 165 -28.39 -1.78 -11.63
N ALA A 166 -28.25 -2.43 -10.47
CA ALA A 166 -28.37 -1.77 -9.17
C ALA A 166 -27.24 -0.76 -8.97
N LEU A 167 -25.99 -1.17 -9.14
CA LEU A 167 -24.83 -0.26 -9.02
C LEU A 167 -24.91 0.90 -10.01
N GLY A 168 -25.23 0.61 -11.28
CA GLY A 168 -25.41 1.67 -12.29
C GLY A 168 -26.43 2.73 -11.86
N ARG A 169 -27.62 2.32 -11.37
CA ARG A 169 -28.63 3.25 -10.86
C ARG A 169 -28.13 4.07 -9.67
N HIS A 170 -27.44 3.45 -8.70
CA HIS A 170 -26.91 4.15 -7.53
C HIS A 170 -25.91 5.25 -7.89
N VAL A 171 -25.16 5.07 -8.96
CA VAL A 171 -24.17 6.06 -9.41
C VAL A 171 -24.67 6.98 -10.53
N GLY A 172 -25.91 6.78 -11.01
CA GLY A 172 -26.50 7.62 -12.07
C GLY A 172 -26.04 7.26 -13.48
N LEU A 173 -25.67 6.00 -13.73
CA LEU A 173 -25.31 5.48 -15.06
C LEU A 173 -26.25 4.35 -15.51
N GLY A 174 -26.52 4.27 -16.80
CA GLY A 174 -27.15 3.11 -17.39
C GLY A 174 -26.25 1.85 -17.31
N ARG A 175 -26.87 0.66 -17.27
CA ARG A 175 -26.19 -0.63 -17.06
C ARG A 175 -24.97 -0.84 -17.97
N SER A 176 -25.13 -0.59 -19.29
CA SER A 176 -24.04 -0.82 -20.28
C SER A 176 -22.92 0.20 -20.14
N ALA A 177 -23.25 1.49 -19.97
CA ALA A 177 -22.27 2.54 -19.75
C ALA A 177 -21.47 2.32 -18.47
N PHE A 178 -22.16 1.91 -17.38
CA PHE A 178 -21.52 1.57 -16.13
C PHE A 178 -20.56 0.39 -16.29
N ALA A 179 -21.01 -0.71 -16.90
CA ALA A 179 -20.19 -1.90 -17.10
C ALA A 179 -18.91 -1.61 -17.92
N ALA A 180 -19.07 -0.88 -19.03
CA ALA A 180 -17.94 -0.51 -19.90
C ALA A 180 -16.95 0.41 -19.17
N ARG A 181 -17.44 1.44 -18.46
CA ARG A 181 -16.61 2.37 -17.69
C ARG A 181 -15.88 1.68 -16.55
N PHE A 182 -16.58 0.82 -15.81
CA PHE A 182 -15.98 0.03 -14.72
C PHE A 182 -14.88 -0.88 -15.25
N ALA A 183 -15.15 -1.69 -16.28
CA ALA A 183 -14.17 -2.61 -16.86
C ALA A 183 -12.94 -1.86 -17.40
N ARG A 184 -13.14 -0.69 -18.03
CA ARG A 184 -12.05 0.14 -18.55
C ARG A 184 -11.16 0.68 -17.43
N LEU A 185 -11.74 1.20 -16.34
CA LEU A 185 -10.99 1.86 -15.25
C LEU A 185 -10.44 0.85 -14.24
N VAL A 186 -11.23 -0.18 -13.88
CA VAL A 186 -10.84 -1.20 -12.89
C VAL A 186 -10.05 -2.34 -13.51
N GLY A 187 -10.08 -2.48 -14.85
CA GLY A 187 -9.37 -3.55 -15.57
C GLY A 187 -10.05 -4.91 -15.53
N GLN A 188 -11.22 -5.02 -14.88
CA GLN A 188 -11.98 -6.28 -14.77
C GLN A 188 -13.48 -6.02 -14.62
N PRO A 189 -14.33 -7.05 -14.93
CA PRO A 189 -15.78 -6.94 -14.75
C PRO A 189 -16.17 -6.77 -13.27
N VAL A 190 -17.27 -6.03 -13.01
CA VAL A 190 -17.82 -5.76 -11.67
C VAL A 190 -18.01 -7.03 -10.84
N TYR A 191 -18.58 -8.08 -11.46
CA TYR A 191 -18.83 -9.34 -10.75
C TYR A 191 -17.54 -9.98 -10.25
N ARG A 192 -16.48 -10.00 -11.07
CA ARG A 192 -15.18 -10.54 -10.67
C ARG A 192 -14.59 -9.74 -9.51
N TYR A 193 -14.71 -8.42 -9.56
CA TYR A 193 -14.26 -7.53 -8.49
C TYR A 193 -15.01 -7.78 -7.17
N LEU A 194 -16.35 -7.88 -7.23
CA LEU A 194 -17.18 -8.16 -6.05
C LEU A 194 -16.85 -9.52 -5.42
N VAL A 195 -16.69 -10.55 -6.24
CA VAL A 195 -16.29 -11.88 -5.74
C VAL A 195 -14.92 -11.81 -5.05
N ALA A 196 -13.93 -11.16 -5.67
CA ALA A 196 -12.62 -10.98 -5.06
C ALA A 196 -12.73 -10.28 -3.71
N ARG A 197 -13.47 -9.17 -3.62
CA ARG A 197 -13.67 -8.43 -2.37
C ARG A 197 -14.32 -9.28 -1.27
N ARG A 198 -15.32 -10.10 -1.61
CA ARG A 198 -15.95 -11.06 -0.68
C ARG A 198 -14.97 -12.10 -0.18
N MET A 199 -14.09 -12.60 -1.06
CA MET A 199 -13.07 -13.58 -0.67
C MET A 199 -12.01 -12.97 0.25
N ASP A 200 -11.60 -11.72 -0.01
CA ASP A 200 -10.66 -11.01 0.84
C ASP A 200 -11.25 -10.76 2.24
N GLU A 201 -12.52 -10.37 2.33
CA GLU A 201 -13.23 -10.22 3.60
C GLU A 201 -13.35 -11.55 4.37
N ALA A 202 -13.66 -12.63 3.65
CA ALA A 202 -13.72 -13.97 4.25
C ALA A 202 -12.35 -14.41 4.77
N ALA A 203 -11.27 -14.11 4.06
CA ALA A 203 -9.90 -14.42 4.49
C ALA A 203 -9.57 -13.71 5.81
N LEU A 204 -9.94 -12.43 5.94
CA LEU A 204 -9.83 -11.66 7.19
C LEU A 204 -10.52 -12.34 8.36
N MET A 205 -11.77 -12.79 8.15
CA MET A 205 -12.55 -13.47 9.18
C MET A 205 -11.96 -14.83 9.54
N LEU A 206 -11.38 -15.55 8.57
CA LEU A 206 -10.73 -16.84 8.80
C LEU A 206 -9.43 -16.71 9.60
N GLU A 207 -8.72 -15.58 9.45
CA GLU A 207 -7.47 -15.30 10.17
C GLU A 207 -7.69 -14.78 11.59
N SER A 208 -8.73 -13.97 11.78
CA SER A 208 -8.97 -13.24 13.03
C SER A 208 -9.89 -13.95 14.02
N GLY A 209 -10.54 -15.05 13.64
CA GLY A 209 -11.53 -15.69 14.50
C GLY A 209 -11.83 -17.15 14.19
N ASP A 210 -12.60 -17.76 15.11
CA ASP A 210 -13.03 -19.15 15.04
C ASP A 210 -14.46 -19.32 14.52
N ASP A 211 -15.01 -18.30 13.87
CA ASP A 211 -16.36 -18.37 13.31
C ASP A 211 -16.51 -19.59 12.39
N ALA A 212 -17.65 -20.28 12.49
CA ALA A 212 -17.95 -21.40 11.60
C ALA A 212 -17.92 -20.95 10.13
N ILE A 213 -17.37 -21.79 9.26
CA ILE A 213 -17.24 -21.51 7.83
C ILE A 213 -18.60 -21.14 7.21
N ALA A 214 -19.68 -21.78 7.68
CA ALA A 214 -21.04 -21.45 7.25
C ALA A 214 -21.45 -20.02 7.61
N ARG A 215 -21.09 -19.54 8.79
CA ARG A 215 -21.37 -18.17 9.24
C ARG A 215 -20.60 -17.16 8.38
N ILE A 216 -19.31 -17.42 8.12
CA ILE A 216 -18.49 -16.59 7.24
C ILE A 216 -19.11 -16.52 5.85
N ALA A 217 -19.53 -17.66 5.27
CA ALA A 217 -20.17 -17.71 3.96
C ALA A 217 -21.38 -16.76 3.89
N THR A 218 -22.28 -16.83 4.88
CA THR A 218 -23.45 -15.95 4.95
C THR A 218 -23.05 -14.47 5.08
N ARG A 219 -22.07 -14.14 5.94
CA ARG A 219 -21.60 -12.77 6.16
C ARG A 219 -20.97 -12.12 4.94
N VAL A 220 -20.40 -12.91 4.04
CA VAL A 220 -19.84 -12.39 2.79
C VAL A 220 -20.80 -12.54 1.59
N GLY A 221 -22.08 -12.82 1.85
CA GLY A 221 -23.15 -12.80 0.87
C GLY A 221 -23.27 -14.07 0.01
N TYR A 222 -22.93 -15.24 0.55
CA TYR A 222 -23.20 -16.53 -0.08
C TYR A 222 -24.34 -17.26 0.63
N GLU A 223 -25.27 -17.76 -0.16
CA GLU A 223 -26.43 -18.53 0.35
C GLU A 223 -26.03 -19.92 0.85
N THR A 224 -24.99 -20.51 0.25
CA THR A 224 -24.54 -21.87 0.63
C THR A 224 -23.04 -21.92 0.91
N THR A 225 -22.67 -22.71 1.92
CA THR A 225 -21.28 -22.99 2.27
C THR A 225 -20.51 -23.66 1.12
N THR A 226 -21.20 -24.46 0.31
CA THR A 226 -20.62 -25.16 -0.84
C THR A 226 -20.21 -24.17 -1.93
N ALA A 227 -21.09 -23.24 -2.30
CA ALA A 227 -20.80 -22.21 -3.30
C ALA A 227 -19.64 -21.30 -2.82
N PHE A 228 -19.68 -20.90 -1.55
CA PHE A 228 -18.59 -20.15 -0.91
C PHE A 228 -17.28 -20.89 -0.98
N SER A 229 -17.22 -22.14 -0.50
CA SER A 229 -15.99 -22.94 -0.44
C SER A 229 -15.37 -23.15 -1.82
N LYS A 230 -16.21 -23.34 -2.85
CA LYS A 230 -15.76 -23.44 -4.24
C LYS A 230 -15.13 -22.12 -4.72
N ALA A 231 -15.80 -20.98 -4.51
CA ALA A 231 -15.31 -19.66 -4.89
C ALA A 231 -14.00 -19.32 -4.12
N PHE A 232 -13.96 -19.60 -2.83
CA PHE A 232 -12.77 -19.35 -1.99
C PHE A 232 -11.57 -20.18 -2.46
N LYS A 233 -11.77 -21.49 -2.73
CA LYS A 233 -10.71 -22.36 -3.26
C LYS A 233 -10.23 -21.89 -4.63
N GLN A 234 -11.13 -21.41 -5.49
CA GLN A 234 -10.76 -20.87 -6.80
C GLN A 234 -9.91 -19.59 -6.67
N HIS A 235 -10.19 -18.76 -5.66
CA HIS A 235 -9.51 -17.49 -5.44
C HIS A 235 -8.15 -17.66 -4.74
N TYR A 236 -8.09 -18.45 -3.66
CA TYR A 236 -6.91 -18.64 -2.82
C TYR A 236 -6.15 -19.96 -3.02
N SER A 237 -6.62 -20.83 -3.91
CA SER A 237 -6.07 -22.18 -4.15
C SER A 237 -6.19 -23.16 -2.99
N PHE A 238 -6.76 -22.75 -1.85
CA PHE A 238 -6.99 -23.56 -0.65
C PHE A 238 -8.46 -23.52 -0.23
N SER A 239 -8.95 -24.60 0.40
CA SER A 239 -10.26 -24.54 1.04
C SER A 239 -10.21 -23.60 2.27
N PRO A 240 -11.36 -23.01 2.68
CA PRO A 240 -11.42 -22.09 3.82
C PRO A 240 -10.80 -22.67 5.10
N GLY A 241 -11.08 -23.95 5.42
CA GLY A 241 -10.51 -24.62 6.60
C GLY A 241 -8.99 -24.78 6.52
N ARG A 242 -8.46 -25.13 5.33
CA ARG A 242 -7.01 -25.24 5.14
C ARG A 242 -6.32 -23.87 5.16
N TYR A 243 -7.00 -22.84 4.69
CA TYR A 243 -6.50 -21.46 4.75
C TYR A 243 -6.38 -21.01 6.21
N ARG A 244 -7.41 -21.22 7.05
CA ARG A 244 -7.40 -20.93 8.50
C ARG A 244 -6.25 -21.63 9.21
N ALA A 245 -6.07 -22.93 8.98
CA ALA A 245 -5.00 -23.70 9.62
C ALA A 245 -3.60 -23.16 9.30
N ARG A 246 -3.39 -22.58 8.11
CA ARG A 246 -2.10 -21.96 7.72
C ARG A 246 -1.92 -20.56 8.29
N ALA A 247 -2.97 -19.78 8.40
CA ALA A 247 -2.92 -18.43 8.95
C ALA A 247 -2.46 -18.41 10.42
N GLY A 248 -2.85 -19.42 11.20
CA GLY A 248 -2.42 -19.57 12.60
C GLY A 248 -0.93 -19.84 12.81
N THR A 249 -0.15 -20.11 11.76
CA THR A 249 1.29 -20.40 11.83
C THR A 249 2.20 -19.28 11.30
N GLY A 250 1.64 -18.15 10.84
CA GLY A 250 2.39 -17.07 10.17
C GLY A 250 2.51 -15.78 10.98
N SER A 251 3.73 -15.39 11.28
CA SER A 251 4.07 -14.14 11.97
C SER A 251 3.72 -12.90 11.14
N LEU A 252 3.03 -11.95 11.76
CA LEU A 252 2.77 -10.62 11.22
C LEU A 252 4.08 -9.81 11.20
N SER A 253 4.54 -9.41 10.04
CA SER A 253 5.68 -8.50 9.89
C SER A 253 5.22 -7.06 10.10
N SER A 254 5.69 -6.42 11.15
CA SER A 254 5.46 -4.98 11.39
C SER A 254 6.23 -4.11 10.39
N PRO A 255 5.73 -2.90 10.04
CA PRO A 255 6.46 -1.97 9.20
C PRO A 255 7.76 -1.51 9.89
N HIS A 256 8.83 -1.39 9.12
CA HIS A 256 10.12 -0.91 9.60
C HIS A 256 10.44 0.44 8.97
N LEU A 257 10.84 1.41 9.80
CA LEU A 257 11.27 2.72 9.38
C LEU A 257 12.76 2.90 9.64
N TYR A 258 13.46 3.51 8.69
CA TYR A 258 14.86 3.86 8.81
C TYR A 258 15.06 5.34 8.44
N VAL A 259 15.85 6.03 9.25
CA VAL A 259 16.26 7.40 8.97
C VAL A 259 17.77 7.41 8.77
N SER A 260 18.22 7.87 7.61
CA SER A 260 19.66 7.99 7.34
C SER A 260 20.04 9.44 7.06
N ALA A 261 21.17 9.89 7.61
CA ALA A 261 21.80 11.16 7.30
C ALA A 261 23.22 10.92 6.79
N SER A 262 23.55 11.52 5.66
CA SER A 262 24.86 11.48 5.07
C SER A 262 25.63 12.74 5.43
N SER A 263 26.82 12.60 6.00
CA SER A 263 27.73 13.69 6.31
C SER A 263 28.96 13.64 5.42
N GLY A 264 29.36 14.77 4.82
CA GLY A 264 30.53 14.88 3.97
C GLY A 264 30.23 14.71 2.48
N LYS A 265 31.24 14.70 1.62
CA LYS A 265 31.11 14.62 0.16
C LYS A 265 30.08 13.57 -0.25
N PRO A 266 29.20 13.84 -1.21
CA PRO A 266 28.07 12.99 -1.55
C PRO A 266 28.55 11.67 -2.16
N ASP A 267 28.65 10.65 -1.34
CA ASP A 267 29.14 9.31 -1.71
C ASP A 267 28.12 8.23 -1.40
N ILE A 268 26.82 8.51 -1.59
CA ILE A 268 25.81 7.51 -1.27
C ILE A 268 25.16 6.96 -2.53
N ALA A 269 25.41 5.69 -2.74
CA ALA A 269 24.52 4.85 -3.54
C ALA A 269 24.18 3.65 -2.67
N ALA A 270 22.91 3.41 -2.43
CA ALA A 270 22.42 2.22 -1.77
C ALA A 270 21.62 1.38 -2.76
N ALA A 271 21.96 0.14 -2.91
CA ALA A 271 21.28 -0.84 -3.74
C ALA A 271 20.44 -1.80 -2.89
#